data_be3a3248bb914841a22e9a6be21354ad
#
_entry.id   be3a3248bb914841a22e9a6be21354ad
#
_cell.length_a   1.000
_cell.length_b   1.000
_cell.length_c   1.000
_cell.angle_alpha   90.00
_cell.angle_beta   90.00
_cell.angle_gamma   90.00
#
_symmetry.space_group_name_H-M   'P 1'
#
loop_
_entity.id
_entity.type
_entity.pdbx_description
1 polymer ?
#
loop_
_entity_poly.entity_id
_entity_poly.type
_entity_poly.pdbx_seq_one_letter_code
_entity_poly.pdbx_strand_id
1 'polypeptide(L)'
;MDDSLTPDAGPLSEAMTAVVLSGGGARGAYQVGVLRWIARQYPELKLPILTGVSAGAINAAFLAGRPEPLPEALDLLGDMWGELSTGEILRADVLSLLGNAFKVVMNLGSCL
;
A
#
# COMPACT_ATOMS: atom_id res chain seq x y z
N MET A 1 39.08 -6.26 -11.14
CA MET A 1 37.78 -5.72 -10.75
C MET A 1 37.31 -6.53 -9.57
N ASP A 2 37.24 -5.92 -8.42
CA ASP A 2 36.91 -6.63 -7.17
C ASP A 2 35.42 -6.96 -7.15
N ASP A 3 35.09 -8.25 -7.26
CA ASP A 3 33.73 -8.78 -7.26
C ASP A 3 33.11 -8.81 -5.84
N SER A 4 33.85 -8.29 -4.84
CA SER A 4 33.45 -8.27 -3.44
C SER A 4 32.43 -7.17 -3.08
N LEU A 5 32.04 -6.31 -4.04
CA LEU A 5 31.10 -5.20 -3.83
C LEU A 5 29.70 -5.42 -4.42
N THR A 6 29.45 -6.56 -5.05
CA THR A 6 28.08 -6.95 -5.29
C THR A 6 27.51 -7.50 -3.99
N PRO A 7 26.52 -6.86 -3.34
CA PRO A 7 25.83 -7.52 -2.25
C PRO A 7 25.35 -8.85 -2.80
N ASP A 8 25.74 -9.94 -2.16
CA ASP A 8 25.14 -11.23 -2.41
C ASP A 8 23.64 -11.04 -2.19
N ALA A 9 22.93 -10.87 -3.30
CA ALA A 9 21.48 -10.80 -3.28
C ALA A 9 21.00 -12.22 -2.97
N GLY A 10 21.05 -12.56 -1.70
CA GLY A 10 20.41 -13.74 -1.18
C GLY A 10 18.97 -13.83 -1.65
N PRO A 11 18.32 -14.97 -1.56
CA PRO A 11 16.93 -15.11 -2.01
C PRO A 11 16.07 -13.99 -1.40
N LEU A 12 15.17 -13.40 -2.19
CA LEU A 12 14.29 -12.29 -1.76
C LEU A 12 13.55 -12.59 -0.45
N SER A 13 13.44 -13.87 -0.07
CA SER A 13 12.88 -14.33 1.21
C SER A 13 13.72 -13.94 2.42
N GLU A 14 15.02 -13.70 2.27
CA GLU A 14 15.92 -13.30 3.33
C GLU A 14 16.18 -11.80 3.36
N ALA A 15 15.91 -11.10 2.27
CA ALA A 15 16.02 -9.65 2.20
C ALA A 15 14.89 -8.97 2.97
N MET A 16 15.21 -8.00 3.79
CA MET A 16 14.19 -7.13 4.40
C MET A 16 13.61 -6.20 3.33
N THR A 17 12.35 -6.43 2.98
CA THR A 17 11.63 -5.62 2.00
C THR A 17 10.67 -4.68 2.71
N ALA A 18 10.74 -3.40 2.37
CA ALA A 18 9.77 -2.39 2.81
C ALA A 18 8.92 -1.92 1.63
N VAL A 19 7.63 -1.72 1.88
CA VAL A 19 6.71 -1.15 0.91
C VAL A 19 6.13 0.14 1.44
N VAL A 20 6.23 1.18 0.63
CA VAL A 20 5.66 2.51 0.91
C VAL A 20 4.52 2.75 -0.07
N LEU A 21 3.30 2.87 0.44
CA LEU A 21 2.09 3.05 -0.35
C LEU A 21 1.62 4.49 -0.25
N SER A 22 1.69 5.22 -1.35
CA SER A 22 1.24 6.61 -1.42
C SER A 22 -0.29 6.74 -1.39
N GLY A 23 -0.78 7.91 -1.04
CA GLY A 23 -2.18 8.26 -1.18
C GLY A 23 -2.57 8.48 -2.65
N GLY A 24 -3.84 8.70 -2.89
CA GLY A 24 -4.34 9.05 -4.22
C GLY A 24 -5.71 8.46 -4.57
N GLY A 25 -6.54 8.15 -3.60
CA GLY A 25 -7.90 7.64 -3.82
C GLY A 25 -7.90 6.36 -4.65
N ALA A 26 -8.51 6.39 -5.84
CA ALA A 26 -8.59 5.23 -6.73
C ALA A 26 -7.22 4.62 -7.16
N ARG A 27 -6.12 5.37 -7.01
CA ARG A 27 -4.78 4.81 -7.23
C ARG A 27 -4.43 3.70 -6.26
N GLY A 28 -5.12 3.62 -5.11
CA GLY A 28 -5.00 2.50 -4.19
C GLY A 28 -5.29 1.15 -4.86
N ALA A 29 -6.30 1.08 -5.73
CA ALA A 29 -6.60 -0.12 -6.49
C ALA A 29 -5.47 -0.51 -7.47
N TYR A 30 -4.85 0.49 -8.11
CA TYR A 30 -3.68 0.25 -8.97
C TYR A 30 -2.50 -0.33 -8.19
N GLN A 31 -2.22 0.20 -7.00
CA GLN A 31 -1.17 -0.33 -6.12
C GLN A 31 -1.39 -1.81 -5.80
N VAL A 32 -2.63 -2.19 -5.52
CA VAL A 32 -2.99 -3.60 -5.28
C VAL A 32 -2.71 -4.47 -6.50
N GLY A 33 -3.04 -4.00 -7.70
CA GLY A 33 -2.73 -4.70 -8.95
C GLY A 33 -1.24 -4.96 -9.14
N VAL A 34 -0.40 -3.97 -8.87
CA VAL A 34 1.06 -4.10 -8.94
C VAL A 34 1.57 -5.11 -7.91
N LEU A 35 1.13 -5.00 -6.64
CA LEU A 35 1.54 -5.93 -5.59
C LEU A 35 1.08 -7.38 -5.88
N ARG A 36 -0.12 -7.56 -6.42
CA ARG A 36 -0.62 -8.89 -6.85
C ARG A 36 0.29 -9.51 -7.91
N TRP A 37 0.70 -8.72 -8.88
CA TRP A 37 1.62 -9.20 -9.90
C TRP A 37 2.96 -9.61 -9.29
N ILE A 38 3.54 -8.78 -8.42
CA ILE A 38 4.79 -9.09 -7.72
C ILE A 38 4.67 -10.37 -6.90
N ALA A 39 3.60 -10.50 -6.11
CA ALA A 39 3.39 -11.67 -5.25
C ALA A 39 3.22 -12.97 -6.04
N ARG A 40 2.68 -12.90 -7.25
CA ARG A 40 2.60 -14.07 -8.15
C ARG A 40 3.96 -14.48 -8.71
N GLN A 41 4.86 -13.52 -8.95
CA GLN A 41 6.22 -13.81 -9.37
C GLN A 41 7.08 -14.33 -8.21
N TYR A 42 6.81 -13.86 -7.00
CA TYR A 42 7.56 -14.18 -5.79
C TYR A 42 6.62 -14.60 -4.65
N PRO A 43 6.07 -15.83 -4.70
CA PRO A 43 5.06 -16.29 -3.74
C PRO A 43 5.56 -16.31 -2.27
N GLU A 44 6.87 -16.47 -2.08
CA GLU A 44 7.50 -16.50 -0.75
C GLU A 44 7.86 -15.11 -0.21
N LEU A 45 7.59 -14.06 -0.98
CA LEU A 45 7.90 -12.69 -0.59
C LEU A 45 7.16 -12.32 0.71
N LYS A 46 7.91 -11.81 1.66
CA LYS A 46 7.39 -11.23 2.90
C LYS A 46 7.56 -9.72 2.88
N LEU A 47 6.58 -9.02 3.41
CA LEU A 47 6.58 -7.57 3.51
C LEU A 47 6.56 -7.18 5.01
N PRO A 48 7.70 -7.30 5.71
CA PRO A 48 7.76 -7.02 7.15
C PRO A 48 7.54 -5.54 7.49
N ILE A 49 7.76 -4.65 6.54
CA ILE A 49 7.59 -3.22 6.72
C ILE A 49 6.61 -2.69 5.68
N LEU A 50 5.48 -2.23 6.16
CA LEU A 50 4.43 -1.61 5.37
C LEU A 50 4.15 -0.21 5.90
N THR A 51 4.24 0.78 5.06
CA THR A 51 3.83 2.16 5.37
C THR A 51 2.87 2.67 4.33
N GLY A 52 1.99 3.56 4.70
CA GLY A 52 1.02 4.08 3.76
C GLY A 52 0.39 5.39 4.21
N VAL A 53 -0.13 6.14 3.23
CA VAL A 53 -0.86 7.39 3.42
C VAL A 53 -2.21 7.29 2.72
N SER A 54 -3.31 7.69 3.38
CA SER A 54 -4.67 7.69 2.82
C SER A 54 -5.05 6.31 2.27
N ALA A 55 -5.43 6.17 1.01
CA ALA A 55 -5.73 4.88 0.38
C ALA A 55 -4.59 3.86 0.53
N GLY A 56 -3.34 4.32 0.48
CA GLY A 56 -2.17 3.48 0.76
C GLY A 56 -2.12 2.98 2.21
N ALA A 57 -2.57 3.79 3.18
CA ALA A 57 -2.66 3.37 4.58
C ALA A 57 -3.74 2.28 4.76
N ILE A 58 -4.86 2.37 4.04
CA ILE A 58 -5.90 1.33 4.05
C ILE A 58 -5.32 0.01 3.53
N ASN A 59 -4.63 0.04 2.39
CA ASN A 59 -3.97 -1.13 1.82
C ASN A 59 -2.94 -1.72 2.78
N ALA A 60 -2.08 -0.89 3.36
CA ALA A 60 -1.05 -1.33 4.31
C ALA A 60 -1.66 -1.97 5.56
N ALA A 61 -2.68 -1.35 6.15
CA ALA A 61 -3.36 -1.85 7.33
C ALA A 61 -4.10 -3.17 7.04
N PHE A 62 -4.75 -3.27 5.88
CA PHE A 62 -5.41 -4.51 5.46
C PHE A 62 -4.40 -5.65 5.37
N LEU A 63 -3.30 -5.45 4.66
CA LEU A 63 -2.28 -6.49 4.48
C LEU A 63 -1.60 -6.87 5.81
N ALA A 64 -1.30 -5.89 6.66
CA ALA A 64 -0.67 -6.13 7.96
C ALA A 64 -1.57 -6.92 8.92
N GLY A 65 -2.88 -6.79 8.80
CA GLY A 65 -3.87 -7.48 9.64
C GLY A 65 -4.23 -8.89 9.17
N ARG A 66 -3.63 -9.39 8.09
CA ARG A 66 -4.00 -10.68 7.50
C ARG A 66 -3.04 -11.80 7.87
N PRO A 67 -3.56 -12.95 8.32
CA PRO A 67 -2.75 -14.13 8.59
C PRO A 67 -2.43 -14.95 7.33
N GLU A 68 -3.17 -14.73 6.23
CA GLU A 68 -3.02 -15.46 4.98
C GLU A 68 -1.68 -15.13 4.31
N PRO A 69 -1.14 -16.03 3.49
CA PRO A 69 -0.01 -15.74 2.61
C PRO A 69 -0.25 -14.51 1.75
N LEU A 70 0.80 -13.78 1.39
CA LEU A 70 0.71 -12.51 0.67
C LEU A 70 -0.12 -12.57 -0.63
N PRO A 71 0.00 -13.61 -1.49
CA PRO A 71 -0.81 -13.68 -2.70
C PRO A 71 -2.32 -13.74 -2.40
N GLU A 72 -2.72 -14.52 -1.42
CA GLU A 72 -4.12 -14.68 -1.01
C GLU A 72 -4.66 -13.41 -0.36
N ALA A 73 -3.88 -12.78 0.52
CA ALA A 73 -4.24 -11.50 1.13
C ALA A 73 -4.45 -10.41 0.09
N LEU A 74 -3.62 -10.39 -0.96
CA LEU A 74 -3.75 -9.44 -2.05
C LEU A 74 -4.95 -9.72 -2.97
N ASP A 75 -5.33 -10.98 -3.14
CA ASP A 75 -6.54 -11.31 -3.87
C ASP A 75 -7.78 -10.82 -3.10
N LEU A 76 -7.85 -11.03 -1.79
CA LEU A 76 -8.92 -10.48 -0.95
C LEU A 76 -8.96 -8.94 -0.96
N LEU A 77 -7.81 -8.30 -0.93
CA LEU A 77 -7.73 -6.83 -1.04
C LEU A 77 -8.20 -6.35 -2.42
N GLY A 78 -7.89 -7.08 -3.46
CA GLY A 78 -8.36 -6.80 -4.82
C GLY A 78 -9.88 -6.91 -4.94
N ASP A 79 -10.47 -7.93 -4.34
CA ASP A 79 -11.92 -8.12 -4.29
C ASP A 79 -12.60 -6.97 -3.53
N MET A 80 -12.05 -6.56 -2.40
CA MET A 80 -12.53 -5.38 -1.65
C MET A 80 -12.57 -4.12 -2.53
N TRP A 81 -11.51 -3.85 -3.27
CA TRP A 81 -11.47 -2.72 -4.21
C TRP A 81 -12.46 -2.87 -5.36
N GLY A 82 -12.68 -4.10 -5.84
CA GLY A 82 -13.64 -4.39 -6.90
C GLY A 82 -15.09 -4.16 -6.47
N GLU A 83 -15.41 -4.39 -5.21
CA GLU A 83 -16.75 -4.17 -4.64
C GLU A 83 -17.03 -2.68 -4.39
N LEU A 84 -15.99 -1.86 -4.18
CA LEU A 84 -16.14 -0.42 -4.02
C LEU A 84 -16.57 0.21 -5.35
N SER A 85 -17.84 0.54 -5.47
CA SER A 85 -18.33 1.25 -6.64
C SER A 85 -17.76 2.66 -6.70
N THR A 86 -17.56 3.16 -7.92
CA THR A 86 -17.07 4.54 -8.17
C THR A 86 -17.95 5.58 -7.48
N GLY A 87 -19.26 5.31 -7.32
CA GLY A 87 -20.19 6.18 -6.62
C GLY A 87 -19.99 6.25 -5.10
N GLU A 88 -19.46 5.21 -4.49
CA GLU A 88 -19.18 5.19 -3.05
C GLU A 88 -17.86 5.86 -2.71
N ILE A 89 -16.85 5.71 -3.56
CA ILE A 89 -15.55 6.39 -3.41
C ILE A 89 -15.68 7.89 -3.58
N LEU A 90 -16.62 8.34 -4.41
CA LEU A 90 -16.88 9.75 -4.69
C LEU A 90 -17.95 10.38 -3.77
N ARG A 91 -18.59 9.59 -2.90
CA ARG A 91 -19.52 10.14 -1.93
C ARG A 91 -18.79 11.07 -0.95
N ALA A 92 -19.47 12.15 -0.65
CA ALA A 92 -19.03 13.36 0.05
C ALA A 92 -18.16 13.15 1.30
N ASP A 93 -18.16 11.98 1.92
CA ASP A 93 -17.48 11.73 3.18
C ASP A 93 -15.95 11.65 3.01
N VAL A 94 -15.46 11.05 1.92
CA VAL A 94 -14.00 10.99 1.65
C VAL A 94 -13.50 12.37 1.25
N LEU A 95 -14.26 13.11 0.45
CA LEU A 95 -13.93 14.48 0.05
C LEU A 95 -13.98 15.44 1.24
N SER A 96 -14.95 15.28 2.16
CA SER A 96 -15.03 16.08 3.37
C SER A 96 -13.90 15.76 4.35
N LEU A 97 -13.52 14.50 4.50
CA LEU A 97 -12.37 14.09 5.32
C LEU A 97 -11.05 14.63 4.76
N LEU A 98 -10.86 14.55 3.45
CA LEU A 98 -9.69 15.12 2.77
C LEU A 98 -9.69 16.66 2.87
N GLY A 99 -10.85 17.31 2.74
CA GLY A 99 -11.00 18.74 2.92
C GLY A 99 -10.69 19.20 4.35
N ASN A 100 -11.13 18.43 5.34
CA ASN A 100 -10.84 18.71 6.74
C ASN A 100 -9.37 18.44 7.08
N ALA A 101 -8.79 17.36 6.59
CA ALA A 101 -7.36 17.08 6.74
C ALA A 101 -6.51 18.18 6.08
N PHE A 102 -6.90 18.65 4.90
CA PHE A 102 -6.22 19.76 4.22
C PHE A 102 -6.32 21.07 5.00
N LYS A 103 -7.50 21.39 5.58
CA LYS A 103 -7.67 22.56 6.45
C LYS A 103 -6.79 22.50 7.70
N VAL A 104 -6.68 21.31 8.32
CA VAL A 104 -5.82 21.11 9.49
C VAL A 104 -4.36 21.33 9.13
N VAL A 105 -3.90 20.78 8.01
CA VAL A 105 -2.51 20.96 7.53
C VAL A 105 -2.23 22.43 7.20
N MET A 106 -3.17 23.12 6.54
CA MET A 106 -3.01 24.55 6.22
C MET A 106 -3.02 25.42 7.47
N ASN A 107 -3.86 25.11 8.46
CA ASN A 107 -3.87 25.85 9.73
C ASN A 107 -2.60 25.62 10.55
N LEU A 108 -2.05 24.41 10.54
CA LEU A 108 -0.77 24.13 11.19
C LEU A 108 0.41 24.83 10.49
N GLY A 109 0.36 24.92 9.15
CA GLY A 109 1.37 25.63 8.36
C GLY A 109 1.34 27.15 8.57
N SER A 110 0.18 27.72 8.91
CA SER A 110 0.06 29.17 9.21
C SER A 110 0.44 29.54 10.63
N CYS A 111 0.66 28.58 11.52
CA CYS A 111 1.16 28.79 12.88
C CYS A 111 2.69 28.70 13.00
N LEU A 112 3.37 28.41 11.90
CA LEU A 112 4.83 28.35 11.78
C LEU A 112 5.34 29.59 11.05
#